data_5781ed047e5a4c1ea97a9265dfa543a8
#
_entry.id   5781ed047e5a4c1ea97a9265dfa543a8
#
_cell.length_a   1.000
_cell.length_b   1.000
_cell.length_c   1.000
_cell.angle_alpha   90.00
_cell.angle_beta   90.00
_cell.angle_gamma   90.00
#
_symmetry.space_group_name_H-M   'P 1'
#
loop_
_entity.id
_entity.type
_entity.pdbx_description
1 polymer ?
#
loop_
_entity_poly.entity_id
_entity_poly.type
_entity_poly.pdbx_seq_one_letter_code
_entity_poly.pdbx_strand_id
1 'polypeptide(L)'
;FVISNLGEGYKATNFPDAKGWVGAGTKRGLPKAMTDFQITYKCIVEQKGKGAGRTAQHIYDSDGKLLASIGYENKYHDRKIGHIVVTLYNQKGDPKKIYDYQNKPIMYNLDRIVVYMRLRRVGNKFSIKTWKFDHIKDPDRRKPIDMDEKEWIDGGKFYQRPASIIAIYSAKYKGYKWMEMNGLGSFNTEILPKPKGARDVIIQKGDLVKIDMQAKSVVINEEPMLSEKSFGSNYFNVDSGYSELIIQPENVFDT
;
A
#
# COMPACT_ATOMS: atom_id res chain seq x y z
N PHE A 1 2.18 20.26 -14.04
CA PHE A 1 1.48 19.91 -12.79
C PHE A 1 0.96 21.16 -12.10
N VAL A 2 -0.26 21.09 -11.64
CA VAL A 2 -0.89 22.11 -10.80
C VAL A 2 -1.46 21.42 -9.54
N ILE A 3 -1.65 22.22 -8.48
CA ILE A 3 -2.42 21.76 -7.32
C ILE A 3 -3.88 21.65 -7.78
N SER A 4 -4.55 20.58 -7.37
CA SER A 4 -5.97 20.39 -7.69
C SER A 4 -6.83 21.50 -7.12
N ASN A 5 -7.85 21.94 -7.86
CA ASN A 5 -8.83 22.94 -7.40
C ASN A 5 -9.59 22.50 -6.13
N LEU A 6 -9.55 21.22 -5.81
CA LEU A 6 -10.13 20.66 -4.59
C LEU A 6 -9.21 20.81 -3.37
N GLY A 7 -8.06 21.50 -3.52
CA GLY A 7 -7.04 21.58 -2.47
C GLY A 7 -6.31 20.28 -2.18
N GLU A 8 -6.63 19.21 -2.89
CA GLU A 8 -6.09 17.87 -2.67
C GLU A 8 -5.29 17.38 -3.89
N GLY A 9 -3.99 17.19 -3.71
CA GLY A 9 -3.12 16.53 -4.65
C GLY A 9 -2.69 17.33 -5.87
N TYR A 10 -2.02 16.65 -6.78
CA TYR A 10 -1.45 17.20 -8.01
C TYR A 10 -2.09 16.58 -9.24
N LYS A 11 -2.36 17.40 -10.24
CA LYS A 11 -2.82 16.95 -11.55
C LYS A 11 -2.01 17.54 -12.68
N ALA A 12 -1.88 16.81 -13.78
CA ALA A 12 -1.40 17.37 -15.03
C ALA A 12 -2.57 18.06 -15.75
N THR A 13 -2.29 19.15 -16.47
CA THR A 13 -3.35 19.94 -17.13
C THR A 13 -3.21 19.94 -18.65
N ASN A 14 -1.99 19.84 -19.17
CA ASN A 14 -1.72 19.87 -20.60
C ASN A 14 -1.08 18.57 -21.03
N PHE A 15 -1.65 17.98 -22.07
CA PHE A 15 -1.14 16.74 -22.65
C PHE A 15 -0.99 16.96 -24.17
N PRO A 16 0.22 16.78 -24.72
CA PRO A 16 0.39 16.75 -26.17
C PRO A 16 -0.31 15.54 -26.77
N ASP A 17 -0.64 15.63 -28.04
CA ASP A 17 -1.19 14.46 -28.75
C ASP A 17 -0.09 13.41 -28.99
N ALA A 18 -0.42 12.16 -28.70
CA ALA A 18 0.49 11.04 -28.85
C ALA A 18 -0.26 9.73 -29.13
N LYS A 19 0.47 8.76 -29.69
CA LYS A 19 -0.09 7.44 -30.03
C LYS A 19 -0.25 6.49 -28.82
N GLY A 20 0.25 6.85 -27.66
CA GLY A 20 0.24 6.03 -26.45
C GLY A 20 -0.10 6.84 -25.20
N TRP A 21 0.46 6.42 -24.08
CA TRP A 21 0.46 7.22 -22.87
C TRP A 21 1.40 8.41 -23.02
N VAL A 22 0.87 9.58 -22.75
CA VAL A 22 1.65 10.83 -22.70
C VAL A 22 1.25 11.58 -21.44
N GLY A 23 2.26 12.06 -20.71
CA GLY A 23 2.01 12.75 -19.46
C GLY A 23 3.24 13.44 -18.91
N ALA A 24 3.07 13.94 -17.71
CA ALA A 24 4.12 14.62 -16.96
C ALA A 24 4.34 13.92 -15.61
N GLY A 25 5.53 14.07 -15.07
CA GLY A 25 5.90 13.59 -13.76
C GLY A 25 6.69 14.61 -12.98
N THR A 26 6.51 14.60 -11.67
CA THR A 26 7.41 15.28 -10.74
C THR A 26 8.11 14.26 -9.89
N LYS A 27 9.43 14.39 -9.71
CA LYS A 27 10.24 13.43 -8.97
C LYS A 27 10.98 14.07 -7.80
N ARG A 28 11.25 13.28 -6.79
CA ARG A 28 11.98 13.66 -5.59
C ARG A 28 12.93 12.54 -5.19
N GLY A 29 14.16 12.88 -4.82
CA GLY A 29 15.09 11.97 -4.15
C GLY A 29 14.59 11.59 -2.75
N LEU A 30 14.82 10.35 -2.38
CA LEU A 30 14.67 9.90 -0.99
C LEU A 30 15.91 10.30 -0.18
N PRO A 31 15.80 10.51 1.14
CA PRO A 31 16.95 10.84 2.00
C PRO A 31 18.05 9.78 1.94
N LYS A 32 17.68 8.52 1.74
CA LYS A 32 18.59 7.40 1.50
C LYS A 32 17.92 6.34 0.63
N ALA A 33 18.74 5.48 0.02
CA ALA A 33 18.24 4.34 -0.73
C ALA A 33 17.61 3.31 0.22
N MET A 34 16.44 2.78 -0.15
CA MET A 34 15.72 1.77 0.63
C MET A 34 15.78 0.43 -0.07
N THR A 35 16.37 -0.58 0.57
CA THR A 35 16.38 -1.95 0.05
C THR A 35 15.02 -2.61 0.27
N ASP A 36 14.56 -2.65 1.49
CA ASP A 36 13.21 -3.08 1.83
C ASP A 36 12.35 -1.86 2.10
N PHE A 37 11.15 -1.82 1.51
CA PHE A 37 10.33 -0.63 1.57
C PHE A 37 8.83 -0.93 1.51
N GLN A 38 8.07 0.02 2.02
CA GLN A 38 6.64 0.11 1.78
C GLN A 38 6.31 1.46 1.19
N ILE A 39 5.60 1.45 0.09
CA ILE A 39 5.12 2.65 -0.59
C ILE A 39 3.61 2.57 -0.67
N THR A 40 2.94 3.60 -0.18
CA THR A 40 1.49 3.75 -0.30
C THR A 40 1.20 4.98 -1.15
N TYR A 41 0.63 4.77 -2.32
CA TYR A 41 0.19 5.82 -3.22
C TYR A 41 -1.32 6.01 -3.10
N LYS A 42 -1.75 7.27 -3.09
CA LYS A 42 -3.14 7.66 -2.96
C LYS A 42 -3.53 8.59 -4.10
N CYS A 43 -4.67 8.35 -4.72
CA CYS A 43 -5.20 9.23 -5.76
C CYS A 43 -6.74 9.36 -5.68
N ILE A 44 -7.24 10.48 -6.20
CA ILE A 44 -8.65 10.67 -6.52
C ILE A 44 -8.85 10.50 -8.03
N VAL A 45 -9.92 9.82 -8.42
CA VAL A 45 -10.29 9.62 -9.82
C VAL A 45 -11.69 10.15 -10.05
N GLU A 46 -11.81 11.12 -10.97
CA GLU A 46 -13.09 11.67 -11.44
C GLU A 46 -13.61 10.80 -12.57
N GLN A 47 -14.53 9.89 -12.27
CA GLN A 47 -15.11 8.99 -13.26
C GLN A 47 -16.29 9.59 -14.02
N LYS A 48 -16.81 10.73 -13.53
CA LYS A 48 -17.91 11.45 -14.20
C LYS A 48 -17.50 11.88 -15.59
N GLY A 49 -18.32 11.54 -16.56
CA GLY A 49 -18.09 11.94 -17.95
C GLY A 49 -17.11 11.05 -18.72
N LYS A 50 -16.63 9.98 -18.13
CA LYS A 50 -15.72 8.99 -18.75
C LYS A 50 -14.41 9.62 -19.23
N GLY A 51 -13.55 8.86 -19.88
CA GLY A 51 -12.28 9.31 -20.42
C GLY A 51 -11.17 8.28 -20.21
N ALA A 52 -9.98 8.54 -20.75
CA ALA A 52 -8.81 7.70 -20.55
C ALA A 52 -7.73 8.46 -19.78
N GLY A 53 -7.18 7.83 -18.76
CA GLY A 53 -6.18 8.46 -17.91
C GLY A 53 -5.39 7.44 -17.09
N ARG A 54 -4.26 7.88 -16.58
CA ARG A 54 -3.42 7.14 -15.66
C ARG A 54 -2.81 8.10 -14.65
N THR A 55 -2.79 7.67 -13.40
CA THR A 55 -1.95 8.28 -12.37
C THR A 55 -1.17 7.17 -11.67
N ALA A 56 0.12 7.40 -11.43
CA ALA A 56 0.98 6.38 -10.87
C ALA A 56 2.08 6.99 -10.01
N GLN A 57 2.59 6.22 -9.06
CA GLN A 57 3.89 6.44 -8.48
C GLN A 57 4.92 5.58 -9.20
N HIS A 58 5.96 6.22 -9.68
CA HIS A 58 7.13 5.57 -10.23
C HIS A 58 8.25 5.59 -9.18
N ILE A 59 8.99 4.51 -9.14
CA ILE A 59 10.12 4.29 -8.22
C ILE A 59 11.34 4.04 -9.08
N TYR A 60 12.43 4.76 -8.80
CA TYR A 60 13.68 4.65 -9.53
C TYR A 60 14.83 4.32 -8.58
N ASP A 61 15.88 3.72 -9.13
CA ASP A 61 17.15 3.53 -8.43
C ASP A 61 17.99 4.82 -8.41
N SER A 62 19.21 4.75 -7.85
CA SER A 62 20.16 5.87 -7.80
C SER A 62 20.58 6.37 -9.17
N ASP A 63 20.59 5.50 -10.17
CA ASP A 63 20.98 5.83 -11.54
C ASP A 63 19.82 6.44 -12.33
N GLY A 64 18.66 6.62 -11.71
CA GLY A 64 17.47 7.13 -12.37
C GLY A 64 16.78 6.12 -13.29
N LYS A 65 17.11 4.83 -13.19
CA LYS A 65 16.44 3.77 -13.94
C LYS A 65 15.16 3.36 -13.20
N LEU A 66 14.08 3.21 -13.96
CA LEU A 66 12.79 2.80 -13.42
C LEU A 66 12.90 1.40 -12.79
N LEU A 67 12.43 1.27 -11.55
CA LEU A 67 12.45 0.03 -10.77
C LEU A 67 11.05 -0.55 -10.64
N ALA A 68 10.07 0.30 -10.36
CA ALA A 68 8.68 -0.11 -10.22
C ALA A 68 7.72 1.03 -10.55
N SER A 69 6.50 0.65 -10.95
CA SER A 69 5.38 1.56 -11.12
C SER A 69 4.15 0.95 -10.47
N ILE A 70 3.48 1.72 -9.62
CA ILE A 70 2.18 1.37 -9.06
C ILE A 70 1.18 2.48 -9.39
N GLY A 71 0.07 2.16 -10.02
CA GLY A 71 -0.87 3.18 -10.47
C GLY A 71 -2.26 2.69 -10.80
N TYR A 72 -3.15 3.65 -10.94
CA TYR A 72 -4.51 3.47 -11.43
C TYR A 72 -4.58 3.95 -12.87
N GLU A 73 -5.17 3.15 -13.76
CA GLU A 73 -5.33 3.50 -15.16
C GLU A 73 -6.71 3.12 -15.70
N ASN A 74 -7.25 3.93 -16.59
CA ASN A 74 -8.38 3.60 -17.44
C ASN A 74 -8.01 3.89 -18.90
N LYS A 75 -7.94 2.85 -19.72
CA LYS A 75 -7.66 2.93 -21.17
C LYS A 75 -8.92 3.12 -22.00
N TYR A 76 -10.08 2.85 -21.43
CA TYR A 76 -11.36 2.84 -22.13
C TYR A 76 -12.04 4.20 -22.01
N HIS A 77 -11.92 5.03 -23.05
CA HIS A 77 -12.44 6.39 -23.04
C HIS A 77 -13.99 6.49 -22.90
N ASP A 78 -14.69 5.41 -23.21
CA ASP A 78 -16.16 5.28 -23.19
C ASP A 78 -16.69 4.53 -21.96
N ARG A 79 -15.81 4.02 -21.10
CA ARG A 79 -16.17 3.17 -19.96
C ARG A 79 -15.43 3.60 -18.70
N LYS A 80 -16.00 3.26 -17.55
CA LYS A 80 -15.39 3.49 -16.23
C LYS A 80 -14.69 2.22 -15.70
N ILE A 81 -13.96 1.53 -16.55
CA ILE A 81 -13.28 0.27 -16.22
C ILE A 81 -11.83 0.57 -15.85
N GLY A 82 -11.63 0.95 -14.62
CA GLY A 82 -10.30 1.23 -14.12
C GLY A 82 -9.56 -0.02 -13.62
N HIS A 83 -8.24 0.00 -13.77
CA HIS A 83 -7.33 -1.03 -13.32
C HIS A 83 -6.31 -0.47 -12.36
N ILE A 84 -5.91 -1.24 -11.37
CA ILE A 84 -4.68 -1.00 -10.63
C ILE A 84 -3.61 -1.91 -11.20
N VAL A 85 -2.51 -1.30 -11.62
CA VAL A 85 -1.41 -2.01 -12.28
C VAL A 85 -0.12 -1.80 -11.51
N VAL A 86 0.58 -2.90 -11.21
CA VAL A 86 1.94 -2.87 -10.68
C VAL A 86 2.88 -3.55 -11.66
N THR A 87 3.89 -2.81 -12.09
CA THR A 87 4.93 -3.29 -13.00
C THR A 87 6.29 -3.09 -12.36
N LEU A 88 7.08 -4.13 -12.33
CA LEU A 88 8.50 -4.08 -11.95
C LEU A 88 9.37 -4.02 -13.20
N TYR A 89 10.57 -3.47 -13.07
CA TYR A 89 11.53 -3.34 -14.16
C TYR A 89 12.88 -3.90 -13.72
N ASN A 90 13.44 -4.81 -14.50
CA ASN A 90 14.76 -5.37 -14.24
C ASN A 90 15.87 -4.36 -14.54
N GLN A 91 17.14 -4.75 -14.37
CA GLN A 91 18.28 -3.87 -14.60
C GLN A 91 18.41 -3.42 -16.08
N LYS A 92 17.90 -4.21 -17.02
CA LYS A 92 17.86 -3.87 -18.46
C LYS A 92 16.70 -2.95 -18.82
N GLY A 93 15.73 -2.78 -17.91
CA GLY A 93 14.52 -1.99 -18.15
C GLY A 93 13.34 -2.82 -18.66
N ASP A 94 13.47 -4.14 -18.72
CA ASP A 94 12.39 -5.01 -19.19
C ASP A 94 11.26 -5.04 -18.15
N PRO A 95 10.01 -4.79 -18.58
CA PRO A 95 8.87 -4.74 -17.67
C PRO A 95 8.34 -6.14 -17.31
N LYS A 96 7.96 -6.30 -16.05
CA LYS A 96 7.20 -7.45 -15.55
C LYS A 96 5.97 -6.96 -14.82
N LYS A 97 4.79 -7.14 -15.41
CA LYS A 97 3.52 -6.87 -14.71
C LYS A 97 3.28 -7.98 -13.69
N ILE A 98 3.27 -7.61 -12.40
CA ILE A 98 3.03 -8.56 -11.30
C ILE A 98 1.61 -8.48 -10.75
N TYR A 99 0.89 -7.38 -11.06
CA TYR A 99 -0.46 -7.14 -10.62
C TYR A 99 -1.25 -6.37 -11.66
N ASP A 100 -2.48 -6.81 -11.93
CA ASP A 100 -3.44 -6.13 -12.80
C ASP A 100 -4.84 -6.45 -12.26
N TYR A 101 -5.42 -5.51 -11.53
CA TYR A 101 -6.69 -5.68 -10.86
C TYR A 101 -7.73 -4.71 -11.42
N GLN A 102 -8.72 -5.27 -12.11
CA GLN A 102 -9.85 -4.51 -12.62
C GLN A 102 -10.84 -4.19 -11.51
N ASN A 103 -11.32 -2.97 -11.46
CA ASN A 103 -12.39 -2.57 -10.53
C ASN A 103 -13.61 -3.49 -10.62
N LYS A 104 -14.21 -3.79 -9.49
CA LYS A 104 -15.50 -4.49 -9.44
C LYS A 104 -16.61 -3.64 -10.06
N PRO A 105 -17.67 -4.26 -10.62
CA PRO A 105 -18.78 -3.54 -11.28
C PRO A 105 -19.43 -2.46 -10.42
N ILE A 106 -19.51 -2.63 -9.11
CA ILE A 106 -20.04 -1.61 -8.19
C ILE A 106 -19.32 -0.26 -8.32
N MET A 107 -18.03 -0.26 -8.71
CA MET A 107 -17.24 0.96 -8.88
C MET A 107 -17.63 1.74 -10.14
N TYR A 108 -18.26 1.11 -11.14
CA TYR A 108 -18.57 1.77 -12.42
C TYR A 108 -19.68 2.83 -12.30
N ASN A 109 -20.51 2.74 -11.27
CA ASN A 109 -21.60 3.67 -11.03
C ASN A 109 -21.20 4.89 -10.17
N LEU A 110 -19.95 4.93 -9.71
CA LEU A 110 -19.46 6.02 -8.88
C LEU A 110 -18.90 7.13 -9.76
N ASP A 111 -19.18 8.38 -9.39
CA ASP A 111 -18.67 9.54 -10.10
C ASP A 111 -17.25 9.91 -9.67
N ARG A 112 -16.94 9.74 -8.39
CA ARG A 112 -15.63 10.04 -7.82
C ARG A 112 -15.21 8.98 -6.82
N ILE A 113 -14.00 8.48 -6.96
CA ILE A 113 -13.43 7.47 -6.08
C ILE A 113 -12.09 7.90 -5.51
N VAL A 114 -11.78 7.46 -4.30
CA VAL A 114 -10.44 7.50 -3.73
C VAL A 114 -9.84 6.11 -3.80
N VAL A 115 -8.64 6.03 -4.31
CA VAL A 115 -7.91 4.77 -4.49
C VAL A 115 -6.62 4.84 -3.69
N TYR A 116 -6.42 3.85 -2.86
CA TYR A 116 -5.16 3.58 -2.18
C TYR A 116 -4.51 2.34 -2.78
N MET A 117 -3.21 2.43 -2.96
CA MET A 117 -2.38 1.36 -3.54
C MET A 117 -1.11 1.25 -2.72
N ARG A 118 -0.83 0.07 -2.19
CA ARG A 118 0.37 -0.20 -1.41
C ARG A 118 1.22 -1.26 -2.11
N LEU A 119 2.48 -0.96 -2.28
CA LEU A 119 3.52 -1.89 -2.70
C LEU A 119 4.54 -2.02 -1.57
N ARG A 120 4.72 -3.22 -1.07
CA ARG A 120 5.73 -3.55 -0.06
C ARG A 120 6.69 -4.57 -0.64
N ARG A 121 8.00 -4.36 -0.39
CA ARG A 121 9.04 -5.33 -0.67
C ARG A 121 9.80 -5.66 0.61
N VAL A 122 9.98 -6.94 0.88
CA VAL A 122 10.86 -7.46 1.93
C VAL A 122 11.65 -8.62 1.33
N GLY A 123 12.96 -8.47 1.22
CA GLY A 123 13.79 -9.40 0.49
C GLY A 123 13.32 -9.56 -0.97
N ASN A 124 12.99 -10.77 -1.37
CA ASN A 124 12.48 -11.09 -2.70
C ASN A 124 10.94 -11.17 -2.80
N LYS A 125 10.23 -10.87 -1.70
CA LYS A 125 8.77 -10.91 -1.63
C LYS A 125 8.18 -9.51 -1.84
N PHE A 126 7.23 -9.41 -2.77
CA PHE A 126 6.43 -8.24 -3.03
C PHE A 126 4.99 -8.50 -2.59
N SER A 127 4.44 -7.60 -1.78
CA SER A 127 3.05 -7.63 -1.35
C SER A 127 2.34 -6.39 -1.86
N ILE A 128 1.20 -6.59 -2.51
CA ILE A 128 0.37 -5.53 -3.08
C ILE A 128 -0.96 -5.54 -2.35
N LYS A 129 -1.41 -4.37 -1.93
CA LYS A 129 -2.75 -4.18 -1.35
C LYS A 129 -3.40 -2.96 -1.97
N THR A 130 -4.69 -3.07 -2.27
CA THR A 130 -5.48 -1.96 -2.79
C THR A 130 -6.79 -1.86 -2.06
N TRP A 131 -7.27 -0.62 -1.83
CA TRP A 131 -8.58 -0.37 -1.27
C TRP A 131 -9.14 0.94 -1.80
N LYS A 132 -10.44 0.98 -2.01
CA LYS A 132 -11.14 2.06 -2.71
C LYS A 132 -12.39 2.48 -1.97
N PHE A 133 -12.71 3.76 -2.05
CA PHE A 133 -13.84 4.38 -1.38
C PHE A 133 -14.66 5.22 -2.36
N ASP A 134 -15.96 5.35 -2.08
CA ASP A 134 -16.79 6.39 -2.69
C ASP A 134 -16.43 7.73 -2.06
N HIS A 135 -15.79 8.61 -2.81
CA HIS A 135 -15.34 9.90 -2.28
C HIS A 135 -16.50 10.87 -1.95
N ILE A 136 -17.68 10.63 -2.52
CA ILE A 136 -18.85 11.51 -2.31
C ILE A 136 -19.64 11.04 -1.09
N LYS A 137 -19.92 9.74 -0.98
CA LYS A 137 -20.75 9.17 0.09
C LYS A 137 -19.97 8.82 1.35
N ASP A 138 -18.67 8.60 1.22
CA ASP A 138 -17.77 8.28 2.34
C ASP A 138 -16.50 9.14 2.29
N PRO A 139 -16.65 10.48 2.52
CA PRO A 139 -15.51 11.40 2.50
C PRO A 139 -14.46 11.07 3.58
N ASP A 140 -14.90 10.51 4.70
CA ASP A 140 -14.02 10.09 5.81
C ASP A 140 -13.31 8.75 5.57
N ARG A 141 -13.67 8.04 4.50
CA ARG A 141 -13.04 6.78 4.09
C ARG A 141 -13.12 5.67 5.16
N ARG A 142 -14.30 5.53 5.77
CA ARG A 142 -14.54 4.56 6.84
C ARG A 142 -14.81 3.15 6.33
N LYS A 143 -15.41 3.01 5.15
CA LYS A 143 -15.85 1.72 4.62
C LYS A 143 -15.38 1.53 3.18
N PRO A 144 -14.29 0.77 2.96
CA PRO A 144 -13.86 0.44 1.62
C PRO A 144 -14.92 -0.39 0.88
N ILE A 145 -15.17 -0.06 -0.38
CA ILE A 145 -16.16 -0.75 -1.23
C ILE A 145 -15.53 -1.77 -2.18
N ASP A 146 -14.23 -1.68 -2.38
CA ASP A 146 -13.47 -2.62 -3.17
C ASP A 146 -12.06 -2.75 -2.61
N MET A 147 -11.65 -3.99 -2.32
CA MET A 147 -10.33 -4.32 -1.77
C MET A 147 -9.78 -5.56 -2.47
N ASP A 148 -8.46 -5.59 -2.63
CA ASP A 148 -7.74 -6.77 -3.11
C ASP A 148 -6.30 -6.79 -2.58
N GLU A 149 -5.77 -7.99 -2.41
CA GLU A 149 -4.39 -8.24 -1.97
C GLU A 149 -3.75 -9.32 -2.82
N LYS A 150 -2.46 -9.18 -3.08
CA LYS A 150 -1.67 -10.19 -3.79
C LYS A 150 -0.23 -10.19 -3.31
N GLU A 151 0.34 -11.37 -3.26
CA GLU A 151 1.78 -11.56 -3.06
C GLU A 151 2.44 -12.10 -4.33
N TRP A 152 3.67 -11.70 -4.54
CA TRP A 152 4.51 -12.17 -5.64
C TRP A 152 5.95 -12.33 -5.17
N ILE A 153 6.62 -13.41 -5.58
CA ILE A 153 8.00 -13.73 -5.19
C ILE A 153 8.91 -13.59 -6.41
N ASP A 154 9.96 -12.79 -6.28
CA ASP A 154 11.04 -12.65 -7.24
C ASP A 154 12.06 -13.78 -7.05
N GLY A 155 11.76 -14.96 -7.59
CA GLY A 155 12.63 -16.15 -7.44
C GLY A 155 14.01 -15.98 -8.05
N GLY A 156 14.11 -15.20 -9.12
CA GLY A 156 15.38 -14.93 -9.79
C GLY A 156 16.15 -13.72 -9.24
N LYS A 157 15.59 -12.98 -8.27
CA LYS A 157 16.16 -11.76 -7.70
C LYS A 157 16.48 -10.67 -8.72
N PHE A 158 15.70 -10.58 -9.80
CA PHE A 158 15.92 -9.61 -10.88
C PHE A 158 15.46 -8.17 -10.55
N TYR A 159 14.63 -8.00 -9.51
CA TYR A 159 13.96 -6.74 -9.17
C TYR A 159 14.37 -6.22 -7.78
N GLN A 160 15.65 -6.47 -7.38
CA GLN A 160 16.14 -6.20 -6.02
C GLN A 160 16.87 -4.85 -5.85
N ARG A 161 16.91 -4.00 -6.88
CA ARG A 161 17.57 -2.70 -6.79
C ARG A 161 16.97 -1.84 -5.69
N PRO A 162 17.78 -1.07 -4.93
CA PRO A 162 17.28 -0.14 -3.91
C PRO A 162 16.47 1.01 -4.54
N ALA A 163 15.40 1.41 -3.87
CA ALA A 163 14.60 2.58 -4.23
C ALA A 163 15.29 3.85 -3.74
N SER A 164 15.58 4.80 -4.63
CA SER A 164 16.30 6.04 -4.31
C SER A 164 15.55 7.29 -4.72
N ILE A 165 14.66 7.20 -5.71
CA ILE A 165 13.89 8.33 -6.24
C ILE A 165 12.44 7.89 -6.41
N ILE A 166 11.51 8.75 -6.07
CA ILE A 166 10.08 8.57 -6.32
C ILE A 166 9.56 9.67 -7.23
N ALA A 167 8.55 9.35 -8.04
CA ALA A 167 7.86 10.32 -8.86
C ALA A 167 6.36 10.08 -8.87
N ILE A 168 5.58 11.17 -8.91
CA ILE A 168 4.17 11.12 -9.25
C ILE A 168 4.08 11.37 -10.76
N TYR A 169 3.36 10.49 -11.44
CA TYR A 169 3.14 10.55 -12.87
C TYR A 169 1.66 10.63 -13.19
N SER A 170 1.27 11.51 -14.09
CA SER A 170 -0.10 11.65 -14.58
C SER A 170 -0.10 11.70 -16.10
N ALA A 171 -0.97 10.93 -16.74
CA ALA A 171 -0.96 10.77 -18.19
C ALA A 171 -2.36 10.63 -18.79
N LYS A 172 -2.48 11.00 -20.05
CA LYS A 172 -3.60 10.75 -20.94
C LYS A 172 -3.23 9.65 -21.95
N TYR A 173 -4.21 8.90 -22.40
CA TYR A 173 -3.98 7.87 -23.41
C TYR A 173 -4.46 8.35 -24.78
N LYS A 174 -3.58 8.41 -25.75
CA LYS A 174 -3.85 8.88 -27.13
C LYS A 174 -4.54 10.26 -27.13
N GLY A 175 -5.27 10.57 -28.19
CA GLY A 175 -6.13 11.75 -28.33
C GLY A 175 -7.46 11.68 -27.58
N TYR A 176 -7.68 10.69 -26.71
CA TYR A 176 -8.95 10.53 -26.00
C TYR A 176 -9.16 11.64 -24.94
N LYS A 177 -10.45 11.87 -24.62
CA LYS A 177 -10.79 12.72 -23.46
C LYS A 177 -10.08 12.21 -22.21
N TRP A 178 -9.45 13.12 -21.49
CA TRP A 178 -8.78 12.76 -20.24
C TRP A 178 -9.78 12.52 -19.12
N MET A 179 -9.63 11.37 -18.43
CA MET A 179 -10.25 11.14 -17.14
C MET A 179 -9.38 11.80 -16.08
N GLU A 180 -9.91 12.79 -15.39
CA GLU A 180 -9.14 13.52 -14.38
C GLU A 180 -8.74 12.61 -13.22
N MET A 181 -7.46 12.59 -12.92
CA MET A 181 -6.87 11.80 -11.85
C MET A 181 -5.86 12.63 -11.09
N ASN A 182 -6.12 12.83 -9.80
CA ASN A 182 -5.27 13.64 -8.93
C ASN A 182 -4.44 12.72 -8.03
N GLY A 183 -3.12 12.82 -8.11
CA GLY A 183 -2.24 12.20 -7.12
C GLY A 183 -2.30 12.98 -5.82
N LEU A 184 -2.70 12.36 -4.73
CA LEU A 184 -2.86 13.00 -3.42
C LEU A 184 -1.61 12.93 -2.58
N GLY A 185 -0.73 12.01 -2.88
CA GLY A 185 0.50 11.86 -2.14
C GLY A 185 0.94 10.41 -2.02
N SER A 186 2.07 10.25 -1.40
CA SER A 186 2.72 8.97 -1.22
C SER A 186 3.44 8.95 0.12
N PHE A 187 3.29 7.84 0.82
CA PHE A 187 4.03 7.54 2.03
C PHE A 187 5.07 6.48 1.68
N ASN A 188 6.33 6.81 1.95
CA ASN A 188 7.45 5.93 1.67
C ASN A 188 8.14 5.60 2.98
N THR A 189 8.15 4.34 3.35
CA THR A 189 8.73 3.87 4.60
C THR A 189 9.78 2.82 4.29
N GLU A 190 10.97 2.96 4.85
CA GLU A 190 11.97 1.91 4.86
C GLU A 190 11.56 0.83 5.86
N ILE A 191 11.71 -0.43 5.46
CA ILE A 191 11.55 -1.56 6.36
C ILE A 191 12.94 -1.98 6.78
N LEU A 192 13.26 -1.72 8.02
CA LEU A 192 14.54 -2.12 8.59
C LEU A 192 14.51 -3.62 8.94
N PRO A 193 15.64 -4.33 8.80
CA PRO A 193 15.74 -5.67 9.32
C PRO A 193 15.51 -5.64 10.84
N LYS A 194 14.85 -6.67 11.35
CA LYS A 194 14.70 -6.80 12.81
C LYS A 194 16.06 -6.80 13.46
N PRO A 195 16.25 -6.04 14.55
CA PRO A 195 17.49 -6.11 15.33
C PRO A 195 17.76 -7.55 15.75
N LYS A 196 19.05 -7.92 15.83
CA LYS A 196 19.44 -9.26 16.30
C LYS A 196 18.90 -9.46 17.72
N GLY A 197 18.10 -10.49 17.93
CA GLY A 197 17.43 -10.78 19.21
C GLY A 197 16.08 -10.07 19.42
N ALA A 198 15.62 -9.26 18.47
CA ALA A 198 14.26 -8.74 18.54
C ALA A 198 13.25 -9.88 18.42
N ARG A 199 12.33 -9.95 19.38
CA ARG A 199 11.19 -10.87 19.35
C ARG A 199 10.13 -10.34 18.40
N ASP A 200 9.33 -11.24 17.86
CA ASP A 200 8.13 -10.84 17.12
C ASP A 200 7.13 -10.18 18.08
N VAL A 201 6.38 -9.21 17.56
CA VAL A 201 5.24 -8.68 18.31
C VAL A 201 4.19 -9.79 18.34
N ILE A 202 3.99 -10.35 19.51
CA ILE A 202 3.07 -11.48 19.74
C ILE A 202 1.66 -10.95 19.99
N ILE A 203 1.54 -9.82 20.68
CA ILE A 203 0.27 -9.19 21.08
C ILE A 203 0.21 -7.78 20.47
N GLN A 204 -0.89 -7.47 19.80
CA GLN A 204 -1.15 -6.15 19.21
C GLN A 204 -2.31 -5.46 19.93
N LYS A 205 -2.42 -4.14 19.74
CA LYS A 205 -3.53 -3.37 20.30
C LYS A 205 -4.86 -3.92 19.79
N GLY A 206 -5.73 -4.31 20.71
CA GLY A 206 -7.05 -4.89 20.40
C GLY A 206 -7.10 -6.41 20.45
N ASP A 207 -5.98 -7.09 20.62
CA ASP A 207 -5.97 -8.54 20.83
C ASP A 207 -6.55 -8.92 22.19
N LEU A 208 -7.31 -9.99 22.21
CA LEU A 208 -7.84 -10.58 23.44
C LEU A 208 -6.88 -11.67 23.92
N VAL A 209 -6.22 -11.43 25.04
CA VAL A 209 -5.32 -12.39 25.67
C VAL A 209 -6.02 -13.04 26.85
N LYS A 210 -6.17 -14.37 26.83
CA LYS A 210 -6.66 -15.17 27.95
C LYS A 210 -5.53 -16.02 28.53
N ILE A 211 -5.26 -15.86 29.80
CA ILE A 211 -4.30 -16.66 30.55
C ILE A 211 -5.10 -17.45 31.60
N ASP A 212 -5.16 -18.75 31.42
CA ASP A 212 -5.80 -19.66 32.39
C ASP A 212 -4.69 -20.29 33.25
N MET A 213 -4.68 -19.89 34.51
CA MET A 213 -3.69 -20.37 35.48
C MET A 213 -3.93 -21.84 35.88
N GLN A 214 -5.20 -22.26 35.92
CA GLN A 214 -5.60 -23.65 36.31
C GLN A 214 -5.30 -24.60 35.14
N ALA A 215 -5.77 -24.27 33.95
CA ALA A 215 -5.52 -25.03 32.74
C ALA A 215 -4.10 -24.88 32.22
N LYS A 216 -3.32 -23.95 32.76
CA LYS A 216 -1.94 -23.62 32.35
C LYS A 216 -1.87 -23.30 30.85
N SER A 217 -2.81 -22.51 30.35
CA SER A 217 -2.93 -22.17 28.96
C SER A 217 -2.85 -20.66 28.72
N VAL A 218 -2.33 -20.30 27.55
CA VAL A 218 -2.36 -18.95 27.01
C VAL A 218 -3.02 -19.01 25.65
N VAL A 219 -4.01 -18.15 25.43
CA VAL A 219 -4.80 -18.06 24.20
C VAL A 219 -4.84 -16.61 23.76
N ILE A 220 -4.53 -16.34 22.51
CA ILE A 220 -4.62 -15.00 21.89
C ILE A 220 -5.63 -15.10 20.75
N ASN A 221 -6.70 -14.28 20.80
CA ASN A 221 -7.76 -14.29 19.78
C ASN A 221 -8.30 -15.71 19.47
N GLU A 222 -8.51 -16.52 20.53
CA GLU A 222 -8.98 -17.90 20.45
C GLU A 222 -7.95 -18.93 19.95
N GLU A 223 -6.73 -18.52 19.58
CA GLU A 223 -5.65 -19.43 19.18
C GLU A 223 -4.73 -19.78 20.37
N PRO A 224 -4.43 -21.06 20.61
CA PRO A 224 -3.49 -21.49 21.65
C PRO A 224 -2.05 -21.03 21.34
N MET A 225 -1.41 -20.33 22.29
CA MET A 225 -0.06 -19.74 22.10
C MET A 225 0.94 -20.20 23.17
N LEU A 226 0.93 -21.48 23.48
CA LEU A 226 1.85 -22.06 24.48
C LEU A 226 3.33 -21.94 24.09
N SER A 227 3.63 -21.92 22.80
CA SER A 227 5.00 -21.74 22.27
C SER A 227 5.62 -20.39 22.61
N GLU A 228 4.77 -19.38 22.88
CA GLU A 228 5.23 -18.01 23.15
C GLU A 228 5.50 -17.76 24.65
N LYS A 229 5.26 -18.77 25.48
CA LYS A 229 5.61 -18.68 26.90
C LYS A 229 7.12 -18.67 27.09
N SER A 230 7.65 -17.67 27.79
CA SER A 230 9.07 -17.58 28.09
C SER A 230 9.54 -18.74 28.94
N PHE A 231 10.74 -19.26 28.64
CA PHE A 231 11.38 -20.25 29.48
C PHE A 231 11.55 -19.73 30.93
N GLY A 232 11.12 -20.51 31.90
CA GLY A 232 11.15 -20.12 33.32
C GLY A 232 9.93 -19.34 33.82
N SER A 233 8.99 -18.94 32.96
CA SER A 233 7.73 -18.36 33.43
C SER A 233 6.84 -19.43 34.07
N ASN A 234 6.25 -19.12 35.23
CA ASN A 234 5.40 -20.04 35.97
C ASN A 234 3.97 -19.51 36.08
N TYR A 235 3.01 -20.43 36.09
CA TYR A 235 1.67 -20.12 36.52
C TYR A 235 1.64 -20.09 38.05
N PHE A 236 0.89 -19.17 38.63
CA PHE A 236 0.79 -18.99 40.07
C PHE A 236 -0.67 -19.09 40.51
N ASN A 237 -0.87 -19.42 41.79
CA ASN A 237 -2.18 -19.39 42.41
C ASN A 237 -2.38 -18.05 43.10
N VAL A 238 -3.61 -17.55 43.06
CA VAL A 238 -4.05 -16.39 43.82
C VAL A 238 -4.82 -16.91 45.01
N ASP A 239 -4.42 -16.54 46.23
CA ASP A 239 -5.12 -16.95 47.45
C ASP A 239 -6.49 -16.29 47.52
N SER A 240 -7.39 -16.91 48.30
CA SER A 240 -8.73 -16.36 48.54
C SER A 240 -8.64 -15.05 49.33
N GLY A 241 -9.31 -14.01 48.86
CA GLY A 241 -9.27 -12.67 49.46
C GLY A 241 -9.12 -11.57 48.41
N TYR A 242 -8.71 -10.39 48.83
CA TYR A 242 -8.41 -9.30 47.96
C TYR A 242 -6.94 -9.41 47.46
N SER A 243 -6.78 -9.46 46.15
CA SER A 243 -5.48 -9.47 45.49
C SER A 243 -5.49 -8.49 44.33
N GLU A 244 -4.37 -7.73 44.15
CA GLU A 244 -4.18 -6.86 43.03
C GLU A 244 -3.23 -7.53 42.03
N LEU A 245 -3.65 -7.63 40.78
CA LEU A 245 -2.84 -8.14 39.69
C LEU A 245 -2.41 -6.96 38.77
N ILE A 246 -1.10 -6.68 38.76
CA ILE A 246 -0.54 -5.66 37.88
C ILE A 246 0.05 -6.36 36.66
N ILE A 247 -0.48 -6.04 35.47
CA ILE A 247 0.05 -6.52 34.20
C ILE A 247 0.84 -5.38 33.58
N GLN A 248 2.15 -5.56 33.44
CA GLN A 248 3.03 -4.61 32.77
C GLN A 248 3.50 -5.21 31.46
N PRO A 249 3.00 -4.72 30.31
CA PRO A 249 3.53 -5.14 29.03
C PRO A 249 4.93 -4.54 28.83
N GLU A 250 5.91 -5.38 28.51
CA GLU A 250 7.24 -4.94 28.11
C GLU A 250 7.26 -4.63 26.60
N ASN A 251 7.98 -3.58 26.21
CA ASN A 251 8.15 -3.18 24.80
C ASN A 251 6.83 -2.83 24.08
N VAL A 252 5.97 -2.05 24.71
CA VAL A 252 4.84 -1.41 24.06
C VAL A 252 5.39 -0.31 23.16
N PHE A 253 5.37 -0.52 21.84
CA PHE A 253 5.63 0.52 20.87
C PHE A 253 4.30 1.20 20.55
N ASP A 254 4.16 2.47 20.92
CA ASP A 254 3.07 3.31 20.40
C ASP A 254 3.29 3.49 18.89
N THR A 255 2.40 2.90 18.08
CA THR A 255 2.38 3.04 16.63
C THR A 255 1.31 4.04 16.19
#